data_d83d6ae0add8edfc019666470bedf9e1
#
_entry.id   d83d6ae0add8edfc019666470bedf9e1
#
_cell.length_a   1.000
_cell.length_b   1.000
_cell.length_c   1.000
_cell.angle_alpha   90.00
_cell.angle_beta   90.00
_cell.angle_gamma   90.00
#
_symmetry.space_group_name_H-M   'P 1'
#
loop_
_entity.id
_entity.type
_entity.pdbx_description
1 polymer ?
#
loop_
_entity_poly.entity_id
_entity_poly.type
_entity_poly.pdbx_seq_one_letter_code
_entity_poly.pdbx_strand_id
1 'polypeptide(L)'
;MRKIHLISITDPLVLELAHAIHDKGYEVSFSGTEVSSELEEELEQDEITSFGNGWFPEKLTKNTYSVVLGSKVTQDNPEFQRAKELGLLIQSIPEFIYQRTKSKTRVVIAGSRGRKIIIAMIAAALRKQKMAFDYATTSEIPGLDKHLHFSYEARIALIEGDEHITSVIEKRSQLEFYRPHIAIMTNLNWDSSQDHDSPEAYMSTYRCFSTSIEREGKLIYYGGDPVIGELVQDIRNDITAIPFEGHPIVEEEGQVYLDTRYGKYPIRILNHHFLININAARLVCRQLGIKDADFYQAVSEFTLALSL
;
A
#
# COMPACT_ATOMS: atom_id res chain seq x y z
N MET A 1 -18.08 -13.54 -18.34
CA MET A 1 -17.34 -12.69 -17.37
C MET A 1 -16.65 -13.59 -16.34
N ARG A 2 -15.48 -13.25 -15.80
CA ARG A 2 -14.85 -14.03 -14.72
C ARG A 2 -15.50 -13.64 -13.40
N LYS A 3 -15.86 -14.62 -12.58
CA LYS A 3 -16.53 -14.41 -11.29
C LYS A 3 -15.52 -14.46 -10.16
N ILE A 4 -15.48 -13.43 -9.32
CA ILE A 4 -14.65 -13.34 -8.12
C ILE A 4 -15.57 -13.28 -6.91
N HIS A 5 -15.30 -14.10 -5.90
CA HIS A 5 -16.02 -14.09 -4.65
C HIS A 5 -15.15 -13.56 -3.52
N LEU A 6 -15.72 -12.67 -2.69
CA LEU A 6 -15.04 -12.04 -1.56
C LEU A 6 -15.63 -12.60 -0.25
N ILE A 7 -14.77 -13.17 0.59
CA ILE A 7 -15.17 -13.66 1.91
C ILE A 7 -14.80 -12.62 2.96
N SER A 8 -15.74 -12.26 3.85
CA SER A 8 -15.60 -11.25 4.91
C SER A 8 -15.59 -9.81 4.39
N ILE A 9 -16.69 -9.41 3.75
CA ILE A 9 -16.88 -8.08 3.14
C ILE A 9 -16.87 -6.92 4.17
N THR A 10 -17.07 -7.18 5.44
CA THR A 10 -17.04 -6.15 6.51
C THR A 10 -15.65 -5.57 6.78
N ASP A 11 -14.61 -6.12 6.16
CA ASP A 11 -13.31 -5.48 6.11
C ASP A 11 -13.37 -4.30 5.11
N PRO A 12 -13.12 -3.04 5.52
CA PRO A 12 -13.22 -1.88 4.63
C PRO A 12 -12.39 -2.00 3.36
N LEU A 13 -11.22 -2.64 3.46
CA LEU A 13 -10.37 -2.87 2.29
C LEU A 13 -10.97 -3.89 1.32
N VAL A 14 -11.70 -4.89 1.83
CA VAL A 14 -12.43 -5.87 1.00
C VAL A 14 -13.59 -5.19 0.27
N LEU A 15 -14.30 -4.30 0.95
CA LEU A 15 -15.40 -3.52 0.35
C LEU A 15 -14.90 -2.67 -0.83
N GLU A 16 -13.85 -1.89 -0.62
CA GLU A 16 -13.27 -1.09 -1.72
C GLU A 16 -12.69 -1.98 -2.84
N LEU A 17 -12.16 -3.15 -2.48
CA LEU A 17 -11.69 -4.12 -3.44
C LEU A 17 -12.84 -4.66 -4.30
N ALA A 18 -14.02 -4.86 -3.73
CA ALA A 18 -15.21 -5.30 -4.47
C ALA A 18 -15.54 -4.31 -5.61
N HIS A 19 -15.62 -3.02 -5.30
CA HIS A 19 -15.84 -1.97 -6.30
C HIS A 19 -14.70 -1.92 -7.34
N ALA A 20 -13.44 -1.92 -6.89
CA ALA A 20 -12.29 -1.87 -7.80
C ALA A 20 -12.20 -3.07 -8.75
N ILE A 21 -12.68 -4.25 -8.34
CA ILE A 21 -12.76 -5.45 -9.19
C ILE A 21 -13.94 -5.34 -10.15
N HIS A 22 -15.09 -4.89 -9.68
CA HIS A 22 -16.29 -4.70 -10.49
C HIS A 22 -16.04 -3.69 -11.62
N ASP A 23 -15.42 -2.54 -11.33
CA ASP A 23 -15.02 -1.52 -12.30
C ASP A 23 -14.09 -2.06 -13.41
N LYS A 24 -13.45 -3.20 -13.18
CA LYS A 24 -12.64 -3.92 -14.17
C LYS A 24 -13.40 -4.96 -14.98
N GLY A 25 -14.72 -5.00 -14.84
CA GLY A 25 -15.60 -5.88 -15.61
C GLY A 25 -15.60 -7.33 -15.13
N TYR A 26 -15.32 -7.57 -13.84
CA TYR A 26 -15.53 -8.88 -13.22
C TYR A 26 -16.93 -8.94 -12.62
N GLU A 27 -17.53 -10.11 -12.63
CA GLU A 27 -18.69 -10.40 -11.83
C GLU A 27 -18.23 -10.61 -10.38
N VAL A 28 -18.73 -9.79 -9.46
CA VAL A 28 -18.32 -9.83 -8.06
C VAL A 28 -19.47 -10.34 -7.21
N SER A 29 -19.18 -11.26 -6.30
CA SER A 29 -20.09 -11.68 -5.24
C SER A 29 -19.37 -11.65 -3.90
N PHE A 30 -20.13 -11.52 -2.83
CA PHE A 30 -19.58 -11.47 -1.48
C PHE A 30 -20.44 -12.21 -0.46
N SER A 31 -19.81 -12.52 0.67
CA SER A 31 -20.42 -13.01 1.89
C SER A 31 -19.75 -12.40 3.11
N GLY A 32 -20.40 -12.44 4.24
CA GLY A 32 -19.85 -12.00 5.50
C GLY A 32 -20.84 -12.13 6.65
N THR A 33 -20.34 -12.10 7.86
CA THR A 33 -21.14 -11.92 9.06
C THR A 33 -21.24 -10.45 9.39
N GLU A 34 -22.36 -10.02 10.00
CA GLU A 34 -22.57 -8.61 10.39
C GLU A 34 -22.66 -7.62 9.20
N VAL A 35 -23.09 -8.10 8.03
CA VAL A 35 -23.39 -7.24 6.89
C VAL A 35 -24.68 -6.49 7.18
N SER A 36 -24.65 -5.15 7.20
CA SER A 36 -25.86 -4.36 7.39
C SER A 36 -26.72 -4.36 6.12
N SER A 37 -28.03 -4.19 6.28
CA SER A 37 -28.93 -4.11 5.15
C SER A 37 -28.63 -2.93 4.23
N GLU A 38 -28.17 -1.82 4.80
CA GLU A 38 -27.78 -0.62 4.06
C GLU A 38 -26.56 -0.90 3.16
N LEU A 39 -25.55 -1.60 3.70
CA LEU A 39 -24.37 -2.00 2.93
C LEU A 39 -24.74 -3.01 1.82
N GLU A 40 -25.61 -3.94 2.12
CA GLU A 40 -26.07 -4.92 1.14
C GLU A 40 -26.81 -4.24 -0.01
N GLU A 41 -27.74 -3.31 0.29
CA GLU A 41 -28.47 -2.52 -0.71
C GLU A 41 -27.52 -1.65 -1.56
N GLU A 42 -26.53 -1.01 -0.94
CA GLU A 42 -25.50 -0.20 -1.64
C GLU A 42 -24.73 -1.06 -2.65
N LEU A 43 -24.22 -2.20 -2.22
CA LEU A 43 -23.44 -3.09 -3.09
C LEU A 43 -24.28 -3.69 -4.22
N GLU A 44 -25.55 -4.01 -3.96
CA GLU A 44 -26.46 -4.52 -4.99
C GLU A 44 -26.82 -3.45 -6.03
N GLN A 45 -26.93 -2.18 -5.64
CA GLN A 45 -27.10 -1.07 -6.58
C GLN A 45 -25.89 -0.94 -7.53
N ASP A 46 -24.70 -1.29 -7.06
CA ASP A 46 -23.47 -1.32 -7.83
C ASP A 46 -23.25 -2.67 -8.54
N GLU A 47 -24.30 -3.50 -8.68
CA GLU A 47 -24.26 -4.82 -9.34
C GLU A 47 -23.29 -5.82 -8.68
N ILE A 48 -22.96 -5.64 -7.41
CA ILE A 48 -22.14 -6.57 -6.61
C ILE A 48 -23.10 -7.51 -5.85
N THR A 49 -23.06 -8.78 -6.18
CA THR A 49 -24.05 -9.76 -5.70
C THR A 49 -23.81 -10.18 -4.27
N SER A 50 -24.76 -9.91 -3.37
CA SER A 50 -24.78 -10.47 -2.01
C SER A 50 -25.14 -11.96 -2.02
N PHE A 51 -24.41 -12.75 -1.22
CA PHE A 51 -24.88 -14.11 -0.88
C PHE A 51 -25.80 -14.09 0.33
N GLY A 52 -25.78 -13.02 1.11
CA GLY A 52 -26.50 -12.83 2.35
C GLY A 52 -25.59 -12.74 3.57
N ASN A 53 -26.19 -12.53 4.73
CA ASN A 53 -25.48 -12.44 6.01
C ASN A 53 -25.18 -13.85 6.53
N GLY A 54 -23.92 -14.25 6.47
CA GLY A 54 -23.43 -15.60 6.83
C GLY A 54 -22.49 -16.19 5.80
N TRP A 55 -22.42 -17.52 5.78
CA TRP A 55 -21.55 -18.28 4.89
C TRP A 55 -22.37 -19.26 4.03
N PHE A 56 -22.13 -19.26 2.73
CA PHE A 56 -22.93 -19.98 1.73
C PHE A 56 -22.03 -20.85 0.82
N PRO A 57 -21.37 -21.88 1.35
CA PRO A 57 -20.41 -22.69 0.59
C PRO A 57 -21.04 -23.37 -0.64
N GLU A 58 -22.37 -23.65 -0.62
CA GLU A 58 -23.09 -24.24 -1.73
C GLU A 58 -23.23 -23.33 -2.94
N LYS A 59 -23.10 -22.00 -2.77
CA LYS A 59 -23.11 -21.01 -3.85
C LYS A 59 -21.77 -20.92 -4.58
N LEU A 60 -20.67 -21.43 -4.00
CA LEU A 60 -19.38 -21.54 -4.66
C LEU A 60 -19.36 -22.73 -5.63
N THR A 61 -18.98 -22.48 -6.86
CA THR A 61 -18.94 -23.48 -7.92
C THR A 61 -17.60 -23.45 -8.66
N LYS A 62 -17.34 -24.45 -9.49
CA LYS A 62 -16.14 -24.47 -10.37
C LYS A 62 -16.08 -23.31 -11.37
N ASN A 63 -17.18 -22.60 -11.58
CA ASN A 63 -17.23 -21.40 -12.42
C ASN A 63 -16.72 -20.15 -11.67
N THR A 64 -16.57 -20.21 -10.35
CA THR A 64 -15.89 -19.16 -9.57
C THR A 64 -14.42 -19.14 -9.94
N TYR A 65 -13.97 -18.05 -10.51
CA TYR A 65 -12.58 -17.93 -11.00
C TYR A 65 -11.58 -17.79 -9.84
N SER A 66 -11.93 -16.99 -8.84
CA SER A 66 -11.07 -16.73 -7.69
C SER A 66 -11.89 -16.39 -6.45
N VAL A 67 -11.35 -16.73 -5.31
CA VAL A 67 -11.86 -16.33 -3.98
C VAL A 67 -10.81 -15.46 -3.31
N VAL A 68 -11.21 -14.29 -2.82
CA VAL A 68 -10.33 -13.39 -2.07
C VAL A 68 -10.78 -13.36 -0.61
N LEU A 69 -9.83 -13.56 0.29
CA LEU A 69 -10.08 -13.63 1.73
C LEU A 69 -9.82 -12.30 2.41
N GLY A 70 -10.79 -11.81 3.17
CA GLY A 70 -10.57 -10.75 4.14
C GLY A 70 -9.65 -11.19 5.28
N SER A 71 -9.11 -10.23 6.01
CA SER A 71 -8.11 -10.47 7.07
C SER A 71 -8.60 -11.33 8.23
N LYS A 72 -9.91 -11.33 8.49
CA LYS A 72 -10.55 -12.04 9.61
C LYS A 72 -11.06 -13.46 9.27
N VAL A 73 -10.86 -13.92 8.04
CA VAL A 73 -11.29 -15.26 7.64
C VAL A 73 -10.48 -16.31 8.37
N THR A 74 -11.14 -17.28 9.00
CA THR A 74 -10.50 -18.35 9.77
C THR A 74 -10.34 -19.64 8.95
N GLN A 75 -9.47 -20.54 9.41
CA GLN A 75 -9.20 -21.83 8.73
C GLN A 75 -10.44 -22.71 8.59
N ASP A 76 -11.38 -22.61 9.53
CA ASP A 76 -12.63 -23.38 9.59
C ASP A 76 -13.80 -22.71 8.86
N ASN A 77 -13.58 -21.55 8.22
CA ASN A 77 -14.62 -20.91 7.43
C ASN A 77 -15.15 -21.85 6.33
N PRO A 78 -16.46 -22.11 6.26
CA PRO A 78 -17.02 -23.12 5.36
C PRO A 78 -16.86 -22.77 3.88
N GLU A 79 -16.89 -21.50 3.50
CA GLU A 79 -16.65 -21.09 2.12
C GLU A 79 -15.17 -21.22 1.73
N PHE A 80 -14.26 -20.91 2.66
CA PHE A 80 -12.83 -21.14 2.45
C PHE A 80 -12.54 -22.64 2.24
N GLN A 81 -13.12 -23.52 3.08
CA GLN A 81 -12.97 -24.96 2.91
C GLN A 81 -13.58 -25.43 1.58
N ARG A 82 -14.75 -24.91 1.21
CA ARG A 82 -15.38 -25.23 -0.06
C ARG A 82 -14.54 -24.78 -1.26
N ALA A 83 -13.94 -23.62 -1.21
CA ALA A 83 -13.04 -23.14 -2.25
C ALA A 83 -11.83 -24.07 -2.43
N LYS A 84 -11.26 -24.60 -1.33
CA LYS A 84 -10.18 -25.61 -1.36
C LYS A 84 -10.63 -26.91 -2.00
N GLU A 85 -11.80 -27.44 -1.61
CA GLU A 85 -12.38 -28.66 -2.18
C GLU A 85 -12.59 -28.56 -3.70
N LEU A 86 -13.04 -27.40 -4.16
CA LEU A 86 -13.27 -27.12 -5.57
C LEU A 86 -11.99 -26.85 -6.35
N GLY A 87 -10.85 -26.68 -5.67
CA GLY A 87 -9.56 -26.31 -6.28
C GLY A 87 -9.57 -24.91 -6.91
N LEU A 88 -10.32 -23.98 -6.32
CA LEU A 88 -10.39 -22.59 -6.80
C LEU A 88 -9.08 -21.83 -6.50
N LEU A 89 -8.80 -20.79 -7.26
CA LEU A 89 -7.74 -19.85 -6.94
C LEU A 89 -8.13 -19.07 -5.68
N ILE A 90 -7.42 -19.29 -4.59
CA ILE A 90 -7.64 -18.59 -3.32
C ILE A 90 -6.50 -17.62 -3.12
N GLN A 91 -6.81 -16.37 -2.79
CA GLN A 91 -5.85 -15.28 -2.62
C GLN A 91 -6.16 -14.49 -1.35
N SER A 92 -5.12 -14.07 -0.65
CA SER A 92 -5.23 -12.97 0.31
C SER A 92 -5.33 -11.63 -0.43
N ILE A 93 -5.72 -10.56 0.28
CA ILE A 93 -5.76 -9.21 -0.30
C ILE A 93 -4.39 -8.78 -0.85
N PRO A 94 -3.26 -8.93 -0.13
CA PRO A 94 -1.94 -8.58 -0.65
C PRO A 94 -1.54 -9.38 -1.89
N GLU A 95 -1.86 -10.67 -1.95
CA GLU A 95 -1.62 -11.49 -3.15
C GLU A 95 -2.43 -10.97 -4.33
N PHE A 96 -3.68 -10.60 -4.10
CA PHE A 96 -4.53 -10.02 -5.13
C PHE A 96 -3.94 -8.68 -5.65
N ILE A 97 -3.55 -7.78 -4.74
CA ILE A 97 -2.90 -6.51 -5.08
C ILE A 97 -1.62 -6.76 -5.90
N TYR A 98 -0.78 -7.70 -5.46
CA TYR A 98 0.42 -8.08 -6.21
C TYR A 98 0.09 -8.55 -7.63
N GLN A 99 -0.88 -9.45 -7.80
CA GLN A 99 -1.26 -9.95 -9.12
C GLN A 99 -1.78 -8.85 -10.04
N ARG A 100 -2.46 -7.83 -9.50
CA ARG A 100 -2.93 -6.66 -10.26
C ARG A 100 -1.81 -5.70 -10.64
N THR A 101 -0.76 -5.65 -9.85
CA THR A 101 0.34 -4.69 -10.03
C THR A 101 1.64 -5.32 -10.54
N LYS A 102 1.69 -6.64 -10.77
CA LYS A 102 2.92 -7.35 -11.14
C LYS A 102 3.60 -6.87 -12.42
N SER A 103 2.85 -6.30 -13.35
CA SER A 103 3.36 -5.72 -14.60
C SER A 103 3.73 -4.23 -14.49
N LYS A 104 3.65 -3.65 -13.30
CA LYS A 104 3.87 -2.23 -13.02
C LYS A 104 5.11 -2.03 -12.16
N THR A 105 5.68 -0.84 -12.22
CA THR A 105 6.71 -0.43 -11.26
C THR A 105 6.07 -0.26 -9.89
N ARG A 106 6.27 -1.22 -9.00
CA ARG A 106 5.74 -1.18 -7.62
C ARG A 106 6.68 -0.38 -6.73
N VAL A 107 6.11 0.65 -6.11
CA VAL A 107 6.72 1.45 -5.06
C VAL A 107 6.03 1.07 -3.75
N VAL A 108 6.75 0.47 -2.82
CA VAL A 108 6.20 0.06 -1.52
C VAL A 108 6.82 0.90 -0.42
N ILE A 109 5.97 1.58 0.33
CA ILE A 109 6.37 2.49 1.41
C ILE A 109 6.11 1.79 2.74
N ALA A 110 7.18 1.38 3.44
CA ALA A 110 7.14 0.65 4.69
C ALA A 110 7.80 1.43 5.84
N GLY A 111 7.53 1.01 7.05
CA GLY A 111 8.04 1.61 8.28
C GLY A 111 6.93 2.09 9.22
N SER A 112 7.26 2.36 10.46
CA SER A 112 6.29 2.64 11.54
C SER A 112 5.61 4.00 11.41
N ARG A 113 6.22 4.97 10.74
CA ARG A 113 5.69 6.35 10.60
C ARG A 113 6.00 6.95 9.24
N GLY A 114 5.20 7.94 8.83
CA GLY A 114 5.43 8.74 7.63
C GLY A 114 4.90 8.16 6.33
N ARG A 115 4.47 6.90 6.27
CA ARG A 115 3.96 6.25 5.06
C ARG A 115 2.92 7.09 4.32
N LYS A 116 1.87 7.51 5.03
CA LYS A 116 0.75 8.30 4.49
C LYS A 116 1.19 9.57 3.78
N ILE A 117 2.00 10.37 4.46
CA ILE A 117 2.43 11.66 3.93
C ILE A 117 3.42 11.50 2.76
N ILE A 118 4.26 10.47 2.79
CA ILE A 118 5.15 10.13 1.67
C ILE A 118 4.32 9.76 0.44
N ILE A 119 3.33 8.88 0.59
CA ILE A 119 2.42 8.49 -0.50
C ILE A 119 1.69 9.72 -1.04
N ALA A 120 1.15 10.58 -0.17
CA ALA A 120 0.45 11.79 -0.57
C ALA A 120 1.33 12.72 -1.41
N MET A 121 2.57 12.96 -0.99
CA MET A 121 3.52 13.80 -1.73
C MET A 121 3.92 13.20 -3.08
N ILE A 122 4.15 11.88 -3.15
CA ILE A 122 4.43 11.18 -4.41
C ILE A 122 3.22 11.27 -5.34
N ALA A 123 2.01 11.02 -4.83
CA ALA A 123 0.77 11.11 -5.60
C ALA A 123 0.54 12.54 -6.14
N ALA A 124 0.77 13.57 -5.32
CA ALA A 124 0.69 14.97 -5.74
C ALA A 124 1.66 15.28 -6.89
N ALA A 125 2.91 14.80 -6.78
CA ALA A 125 3.92 14.98 -7.82
C ALA A 125 3.55 14.24 -9.12
N LEU A 126 3.08 13.00 -9.04
CA LEU A 126 2.63 12.21 -10.20
C LEU A 126 1.45 12.87 -10.90
N ARG A 127 0.45 13.33 -10.14
CA ARG A 127 -0.72 14.05 -10.69
C ARG A 127 -0.32 15.33 -11.40
N LYS A 128 0.57 16.12 -10.81
CA LYS A 128 1.07 17.35 -11.44
C LYS A 128 1.77 17.09 -12.76
N GLN A 129 2.48 15.95 -12.86
CA GLN A 129 3.11 15.51 -14.10
C GLN A 129 2.17 14.73 -15.05
N LYS A 130 0.88 14.63 -14.70
CA LYS A 130 -0.13 13.86 -15.46
C LYS A 130 0.28 12.39 -15.71
N MET A 131 1.02 11.83 -14.79
CA MET A 131 1.42 10.42 -14.82
C MET A 131 0.34 9.57 -14.15
N ALA A 132 -0.25 8.64 -14.88
CA ALA A 132 -1.22 7.70 -14.32
C ALA A 132 -0.53 6.73 -13.36
N PHE A 133 -1.15 6.48 -12.21
CA PHE A 133 -0.68 5.54 -11.21
C PHE A 133 -1.84 4.82 -10.53
N ASP A 134 -1.59 3.59 -10.16
CA ASP A 134 -2.44 2.81 -9.26
C ASP A 134 -1.99 3.01 -7.82
N TYR A 135 -2.87 2.73 -6.88
CA TYR A 135 -2.49 2.71 -5.47
C TYR A 135 -3.31 1.70 -4.67
N ALA A 136 -2.69 1.23 -3.59
CA ALA A 136 -3.33 0.41 -2.56
C ALA A 136 -2.82 0.87 -1.19
N THR A 137 -3.74 1.31 -0.32
CA THR A 137 -3.43 1.86 1.01
C THR A 137 -4.34 1.24 2.05
N THR A 138 -3.85 1.12 3.27
CA THR A 138 -4.61 0.62 4.43
C THR A 138 -5.20 1.75 5.26
N SER A 139 -4.89 2.98 4.90
CA SER A 139 -5.27 4.19 5.63
C SER A 139 -5.64 5.32 4.68
N GLU A 140 -6.44 6.26 5.16
CA GLU A 140 -6.77 7.47 4.42
C GLU A 140 -5.52 8.29 4.10
N ILE A 141 -5.32 8.61 2.83
CA ILE A 141 -4.20 9.39 2.33
C ILE A 141 -4.69 10.76 1.87
N PRO A 142 -4.11 11.86 2.36
CA PRO A 142 -4.49 13.19 1.89
C PRO A 142 -4.41 13.32 0.37
N GLY A 143 -5.52 13.71 -0.24
CA GLY A 143 -5.63 13.86 -1.69
C GLY A 143 -5.93 12.57 -2.46
N LEU A 144 -6.11 11.43 -1.83
CA LEU A 144 -6.69 10.23 -2.45
C LEU A 144 -8.09 9.99 -1.89
N ASP A 145 -9.06 9.75 -2.76
CA ASP A 145 -10.47 9.65 -2.36
C ASP A 145 -10.87 8.23 -1.94
N LYS A 146 -10.04 7.24 -2.28
CA LYS A 146 -10.26 5.81 -2.02
C LYS A 146 -8.97 5.17 -1.50
N HIS A 147 -9.08 3.97 -0.90
CA HIS A 147 -7.91 3.17 -0.51
C HIS A 147 -7.31 2.38 -1.69
N LEU A 148 -8.12 2.07 -2.68
CA LEU A 148 -7.72 1.26 -3.82
C LEU A 148 -8.08 1.91 -5.15
N HIS A 149 -7.15 1.91 -6.08
CA HIS A 149 -7.37 2.27 -7.46
C HIS A 149 -6.50 1.43 -8.38
N PHE A 150 -7.12 0.80 -9.37
CA PHE A 150 -6.42 0.04 -10.41
C PHE A 150 -6.85 0.51 -11.79
N SER A 151 -5.91 0.72 -12.68
CA SER A 151 -6.15 1.12 -14.07
C SER A 151 -5.35 0.26 -15.04
N TYR A 152 -5.71 0.26 -16.31
CA TYR A 152 -4.92 -0.41 -17.35
C TYR A 152 -3.75 0.46 -17.83
N GLU A 153 -3.91 1.77 -17.79
CA GLU A 153 -2.95 2.75 -18.31
C GLU A 153 -1.77 2.99 -17.37
N ALA A 154 -1.98 2.86 -16.06
CA ALA A 154 -0.96 3.11 -15.06
C ALA A 154 0.20 2.12 -15.18
N ARG A 155 1.41 2.66 -15.22
CA ARG A 155 2.66 1.89 -15.17
C ARG A 155 3.31 1.87 -13.79
N ILE A 156 2.77 2.63 -12.86
CA ILE A 156 3.26 2.78 -11.49
C ILE A 156 2.17 2.32 -10.54
N ALA A 157 2.55 1.63 -9.47
CA ALA A 157 1.67 1.30 -8.35
C ALA A 157 2.32 1.74 -7.05
N LEU A 158 1.64 2.63 -6.31
CA LEU A 158 2.01 3.05 -4.97
C LEU A 158 1.31 2.15 -3.96
N ILE A 159 2.06 1.48 -3.10
CA ILE A 159 1.51 0.52 -2.14
C ILE A 159 1.95 0.93 -0.73
N GLU A 160 0.99 1.12 0.16
CA GLU A 160 1.28 1.24 1.58
C GLU A 160 1.69 -0.14 2.11
N GLY A 161 2.94 -0.23 2.55
CA GLY A 161 3.49 -1.45 3.12
C GLY A 161 3.14 -1.53 4.61
N ASP A 162 2.39 -2.56 4.98
CA ASP A 162 2.03 -2.84 6.36
C ASP A 162 2.68 -4.15 6.81
N GLU A 163 3.20 -4.17 8.04
CA GLU A 163 3.84 -5.33 8.64
C GLU A 163 2.86 -6.37 9.18
N HIS A 164 1.57 -6.06 9.25
CA HIS A 164 0.55 -6.97 9.79
C HIS A 164 0.46 -8.29 9.02
N ILE A 165 0.14 -9.36 9.74
CA ILE A 165 -0.14 -10.68 9.18
C ILE A 165 -1.55 -10.68 8.61
N THR A 166 -1.71 -10.97 7.34
CA THR A 166 -2.96 -10.72 6.61
C THR A 166 -3.82 -11.91 6.30
N SER A 167 -3.35 -13.11 6.56
CA SER A 167 -4.08 -14.28 6.08
C SER A 167 -3.85 -15.50 6.94
N VAL A 168 -4.94 -16.23 7.16
CA VAL A 168 -4.89 -17.58 7.74
C VAL A 168 -4.25 -18.63 6.83
N ILE A 169 -4.10 -18.31 5.52
CA ILE A 169 -3.48 -19.23 4.56
C ILE A 169 -1.99 -19.32 4.83
N GLU A 170 -1.35 -18.17 5.02
CA GLU A 170 0.08 -18.07 5.27
C GLU A 170 0.32 -17.02 6.37
N LYS A 171 1.04 -17.40 7.41
CA LYS A 171 1.46 -16.47 8.47
C LYS A 171 2.62 -15.61 7.98
N ARG A 172 2.39 -14.80 6.95
CA ARG A 172 3.37 -13.85 6.39
C ARG A 172 2.83 -12.44 6.47
N SER A 173 3.74 -11.49 6.61
CA SER A 173 3.42 -10.07 6.53
C SER A 173 2.99 -9.68 5.12
N GLN A 174 2.13 -8.66 5.00
CA GLN A 174 1.76 -8.05 3.72
C GLN A 174 2.98 -7.64 2.91
N LEU A 175 4.02 -7.14 3.57
CA LEU A 175 5.26 -6.68 2.95
C LEU A 175 5.92 -7.73 2.05
N GLU A 176 5.82 -9.01 2.42
CA GLU A 176 6.49 -10.09 1.70
C GLU A 176 5.85 -10.42 0.34
N PHE A 177 4.60 -10.00 0.13
CA PHE A 177 3.88 -10.28 -1.12
C PHE A 177 4.18 -9.28 -2.23
N TYR A 178 4.52 -8.03 -1.91
CA TYR A 178 4.50 -6.93 -2.88
C TYR A 178 5.67 -6.88 -3.85
N ARG A 179 6.82 -7.50 -3.52
CA ARG A 179 8.00 -7.55 -4.38
C ARG A 179 8.31 -6.21 -5.06
N PRO A 180 8.70 -5.17 -4.32
CA PRO A 180 8.85 -3.83 -4.85
C PRO A 180 10.01 -3.71 -5.83
N HIS A 181 9.88 -2.83 -6.83
CA HIS A 181 10.99 -2.32 -7.61
C HIS A 181 11.69 -1.17 -6.87
N ILE A 182 10.91 -0.41 -6.10
CA ILE A 182 11.40 0.66 -5.23
C ILE A 182 10.77 0.44 -3.86
N ALA A 183 11.59 0.09 -2.89
CA ALA A 183 11.20 -0.05 -1.50
C ALA A 183 11.61 1.20 -0.72
N ILE A 184 10.78 1.62 0.23
CA ILE A 184 11.12 2.67 1.19
C ILE A 184 11.03 2.10 2.59
N MET A 185 12.04 2.37 3.42
CA MET A 185 12.02 2.14 4.86
C MET A 185 12.21 3.46 5.60
N THR A 186 11.17 3.93 6.29
CA THR A 186 11.19 5.25 6.94
C THR A 186 11.83 5.20 8.33
N ASN A 187 11.38 4.30 9.15
CA ASN A 187 11.91 4.00 10.49
C ASN A 187 11.32 2.68 10.98
N LEU A 188 12.05 1.99 11.84
CA LEU A 188 11.64 0.72 12.42
C LEU A 188 11.52 0.88 13.93
N ASN A 189 10.29 0.89 14.42
CA ASN A 189 10.01 1.03 15.84
C ASN A 189 8.98 -0.02 16.26
N TRP A 190 9.47 -1.12 16.79
CA TRP A 190 8.62 -2.16 17.35
C TRP A 190 8.01 -1.72 18.68
N ASP A 191 6.75 -2.03 18.88
CA ASP A 191 6.11 -2.03 20.18
C ASP A 191 5.26 -3.30 20.38
N SER A 192 5.00 -3.64 21.63
CA SER A 192 4.31 -4.88 22.01
C SER A 192 2.83 -4.93 21.66
N SER A 193 2.26 -3.86 21.12
CA SER A 193 0.87 -3.81 20.62
C SER A 193 0.73 -4.30 19.18
N GLN A 194 1.85 -4.58 18.50
CA GLN A 194 1.88 -5.07 17.13
C GLN A 194 1.72 -6.60 17.08
N ASP A 195 1.35 -7.12 15.90
CA ASP A 195 1.11 -8.57 15.66
C ASP A 195 2.38 -9.45 15.76
N HIS A 196 3.50 -8.87 16.16
CA HIS A 196 4.78 -9.56 16.28
C HIS A 196 5.11 -9.84 17.75
N ASP A 197 5.31 -11.11 18.06
CA ASP A 197 5.57 -11.59 19.43
C ASP A 197 6.89 -11.08 20.03
N SER A 198 7.79 -10.55 19.20
CA SER A 198 9.09 -10.02 19.66
C SER A 198 9.71 -9.02 18.66
N PRO A 199 10.69 -8.20 19.13
CA PRO A 199 11.47 -7.34 18.23
C PRO A 199 12.15 -8.11 17.10
N GLU A 200 12.63 -9.33 17.37
CA GLU A 200 13.29 -10.19 16.38
C GLU A 200 12.33 -10.65 15.29
N ALA A 201 11.08 -11.01 15.66
CA ALA A 201 10.04 -11.38 14.71
C ALA A 201 9.68 -10.18 13.82
N TYR A 202 9.54 -8.99 14.40
CA TYR A 202 9.34 -7.74 13.68
C TYR A 202 10.47 -7.47 12.68
N MET A 203 11.72 -7.56 13.13
CA MET A 203 12.90 -7.37 12.27
C MET A 203 13.00 -8.40 11.15
N SER A 204 12.60 -9.64 11.44
CA SER A 204 12.57 -10.70 10.42
C SER A 204 11.66 -10.33 9.26
N THR A 205 10.49 -9.71 9.53
CA THR A 205 9.57 -9.21 8.50
C THR A 205 10.26 -8.20 7.56
N TYR A 206 11.01 -7.26 8.09
CA TYR A 206 11.72 -6.28 7.27
C TYR A 206 12.93 -6.86 6.53
N ARG A 207 13.60 -7.89 7.08
CA ARG A 207 14.59 -8.66 6.33
C ARG A 207 13.94 -9.40 5.16
N CYS A 208 12.82 -10.07 5.38
CA CYS A 208 12.04 -10.70 4.30
C CYS A 208 11.60 -9.68 3.25
N PHE A 209 11.14 -8.52 3.68
CA PHE A 209 10.79 -7.42 2.77
C PHE A 209 11.97 -6.98 1.92
N SER A 210 13.15 -6.76 2.51
CA SER A 210 14.36 -6.36 1.77
C SER A 210 14.81 -7.43 0.76
N THR A 211 14.67 -8.70 1.10
CA THR A 211 14.99 -9.82 0.19
C THR A 211 13.96 -9.99 -0.92
N SER A 212 12.72 -9.52 -0.71
CA SER A 212 11.63 -9.56 -1.71
C SER A 212 11.74 -8.50 -2.81
N ILE A 213 12.61 -7.50 -2.65
CA ILE A 213 12.85 -6.46 -3.67
C ILE A 213 13.22 -7.11 -5.01
N GLU A 214 12.62 -6.66 -6.09
CA GLU A 214 12.90 -7.18 -7.44
C GLU A 214 14.39 -7.01 -7.80
N ARG A 215 14.89 -7.84 -8.73
CA ARG A 215 16.28 -7.74 -9.18
C ARG A 215 16.57 -6.34 -9.72
N GLU A 216 17.76 -5.82 -9.40
CA GLU A 216 18.18 -4.44 -9.75
C GLU A 216 17.27 -3.35 -9.15
N GLY A 217 16.45 -3.72 -8.16
CA GLY A 217 15.58 -2.81 -7.45
C GLY A 217 16.35 -1.85 -6.53
N LYS A 218 15.61 -1.02 -5.83
CA LYS A 218 16.16 0.04 -4.98
C LYS A 218 15.55 0.00 -3.60
N LEU A 219 16.38 0.16 -2.59
CA LEU A 219 15.98 0.41 -1.21
C LEU A 219 16.34 1.84 -0.84
N ILE A 220 15.34 2.70 -0.66
CA ILE A 220 15.48 4.06 -0.15
C ILE A 220 15.21 4.01 1.34
N TYR A 221 16.15 4.39 2.18
CA TYR A 221 16.04 4.18 3.62
C TYR A 221 16.50 5.36 4.45
N TYR A 222 15.88 5.55 5.62
CA TYR A 222 16.28 6.62 6.53
C TYR A 222 17.62 6.28 7.18
N GLY A 223 18.66 7.06 6.84
CA GLY A 223 20.02 6.85 7.32
C GLY A 223 20.24 7.16 8.80
N GLY A 224 19.32 7.90 9.44
CA GLY A 224 19.35 8.20 10.87
C GLY A 224 18.79 7.08 11.76
N ASP A 225 18.27 5.98 11.19
CA ASP A 225 17.80 4.82 11.95
C ASP A 225 18.89 3.73 11.98
N PRO A 226 19.50 3.48 13.17
CA PRO A 226 20.58 2.50 13.28
C PRO A 226 20.13 1.06 12.97
N VAL A 227 18.85 0.75 13.25
CA VAL A 227 18.28 -0.59 13.02
C VAL A 227 18.19 -0.87 11.52
N ILE A 228 17.75 0.12 10.73
CA ILE A 228 17.77 0.01 9.28
C ILE A 228 19.21 -0.06 8.75
N GLY A 229 20.11 0.71 9.36
CA GLY A 229 21.54 0.70 9.02
C GLY A 229 22.17 -0.70 9.12
N GLU A 230 21.84 -1.47 10.15
CA GLU A 230 22.28 -2.87 10.29
C GLU A 230 21.64 -3.76 9.22
N LEU A 231 20.34 -3.64 8.97
CA LEU A 231 19.64 -4.42 7.96
C LEU A 231 20.21 -4.23 6.55
N VAL A 232 20.62 -3.01 6.22
CA VAL A 232 21.16 -2.67 4.89
C VAL A 232 22.54 -3.28 4.65
N GLN A 233 23.31 -3.63 5.69
CA GLN A 233 24.62 -4.29 5.53
C GLN A 233 24.48 -5.69 4.90
N ASP A 234 23.35 -6.35 5.14
CA ASP A 234 23.08 -7.70 4.65
C ASP A 234 22.21 -7.70 3.36
N ILE A 235 21.99 -6.52 2.76
CA ILE A 235 21.16 -6.45 1.55
C ILE A 235 21.85 -7.13 0.35
N ARG A 236 21.06 -7.72 -0.54
CA ARG A 236 21.58 -8.35 -1.76
C ARG A 236 22.39 -7.37 -2.60
N ASN A 237 23.48 -7.83 -3.20
CA ASN A 237 24.41 -7.01 -3.99
C ASN A 237 23.80 -6.42 -5.28
N ASP A 238 22.70 -6.98 -5.75
CA ASP A 238 21.97 -6.47 -6.92
C ASP A 238 20.98 -5.34 -6.59
N ILE A 239 20.83 -4.99 -5.30
CA ILE A 239 19.94 -3.92 -4.83
C ILE A 239 20.75 -2.64 -4.58
N THR A 240 20.28 -1.53 -5.12
CA THR A 240 20.87 -0.23 -4.83
C THR A 240 20.28 0.35 -3.55
N ALA A 241 21.06 0.42 -2.48
CA ALA A 241 20.69 1.07 -1.23
C ALA A 241 20.95 2.58 -1.29
N ILE A 242 19.94 3.39 -1.02
CA ILE A 242 19.99 4.87 -1.12
C ILE A 242 19.59 5.46 0.25
N PRO A 243 20.55 5.93 1.05
CA PRO A 243 20.22 6.57 2.32
C PRO A 243 19.62 7.96 2.10
N PHE A 244 18.73 8.36 3.00
CA PHE A 244 18.24 9.73 3.07
C PHE A 244 18.19 10.25 4.51
N GLU A 245 18.20 11.56 4.62
CA GLU A 245 18.06 12.32 5.85
C GLU A 245 17.01 13.42 5.67
N GLY A 246 16.85 14.27 6.68
CA GLY A 246 15.94 15.42 6.59
C GLY A 246 16.35 16.40 5.49
N HIS A 247 15.36 16.99 4.83
CA HIS A 247 15.61 18.01 3.81
C HIS A 247 16.04 19.33 4.49
N PRO A 248 17.06 20.05 3.97
CA PRO A 248 17.43 21.35 4.47
C PRO A 248 16.32 22.39 4.25
N ILE A 249 16.20 23.31 5.19
CA ILE A 249 15.24 24.41 5.16
C ILE A 249 15.91 25.74 5.48
N VAL A 250 15.25 26.82 5.08
CA VAL A 250 15.55 28.19 5.49
C VAL A 250 14.25 28.85 5.94
N GLU A 251 14.34 29.66 6.98
CA GLU A 251 13.22 30.47 7.47
C GLU A 251 13.50 31.95 7.17
N GLU A 252 12.53 32.59 6.51
CA GLU A 252 12.59 34.01 6.16
C GLU A 252 11.24 34.66 6.47
N GLU A 253 11.24 35.74 7.22
CA GLU A 253 10.06 36.52 7.59
C GLU A 253 8.91 35.67 8.17
N GLY A 254 9.24 34.61 8.92
CA GLY A 254 8.27 33.71 9.51
C GLY A 254 7.69 32.65 8.56
N GLN A 255 8.16 32.61 7.32
CA GLN A 255 7.82 31.56 6.34
C GLN A 255 8.97 30.57 6.20
N VAL A 256 8.65 29.27 6.23
CA VAL A 256 9.62 28.19 6.01
C VAL A 256 9.67 27.82 4.53
N TYR A 257 10.89 27.65 4.03
CA TYR A 257 11.15 27.22 2.65
C TYR A 257 12.06 26.00 2.62
N LEU A 258 11.82 25.11 1.67
CA LEU A 258 12.81 24.11 1.27
C LEU A 258 13.98 24.84 0.61
N ASP A 259 15.19 24.64 1.15
CA ASP A 259 16.43 25.20 0.58
C ASP A 259 16.97 24.25 -0.48
N THR A 260 16.95 24.69 -1.72
CA THR A 260 17.31 23.84 -2.85
C THR A 260 18.21 24.58 -3.85
N ARG A 261 18.96 23.83 -4.65
CA ARG A 261 19.73 24.40 -5.77
C ARG A 261 18.87 25.02 -6.88
N TYR A 262 17.53 24.78 -6.84
CA TYR A 262 16.58 25.30 -7.83
C TYR A 262 15.83 26.53 -7.33
N GLY A 263 16.13 26.97 -6.11
CA GLY A 263 15.47 28.07 -5.43
C GLY A 263 14.80 27.64 -4.14
N LYS A 264 14.05 28.56 -3.55
CA LYS A 264 13.32 28.37 -2.29
C LYS A 264 11.85 28.08 -2.59
N TYR A 265 11.33 26.99 -2.02
CA TYR A 265 9.93 26.59 -2.19
C TYR A 265 9.23 26.71 -0.83
N PRO A 266 8.19 27.55 -0.70
CA PRO A 266 7.49 27.70 0.57
C PRO A 266 6.77 26.40 0.93
N ILE A 267 6.85 26.04 2.21
CA ILE A 267 6.16 24.85 2.74
C ILE A 267 5.51 25.15 4.06
N ARG A 268 4.52 24.33 4.42
CA ARG A 268 4.03 24.20 5.77
C ARG A 268 4.58 22.93 6.39
N ILE A 269 5.29 23.05 7.51
CA ILE A 269 5.79 21.89 8.27
C ILE A 269 4.66 21.35 9.15
N LEU A 270 4.33 20.06 9.00
CA LEU A 270 3.26 19.42 9.76
C LEU A 270 3.76 18.84 11.10
N ASN A 271 4.99 18.32 11.12
CA ASN A 271 5.60 17.74 12.33
C ASN A 271 7.13 17.59 12.14
N HIS A 272 7.81 17.16 13.21
CA HIS A 272 9.27 17.01 13.22
C HIS A 272 9.82 16.07 12.12
N HIS A 273 9.10 15.00 11.78
CA HIS A 273 9.54 14.03 10.76
C HIS A 273 9.20 14.46 9.33
N PHE A 274 8.54 15.59 9.15
CA PHE A 274 8.03 16.01 7.85
C PHE A 274 9.14 16.21 6.81
N LEU A 275 10.26 16.80 7.23
CA LEU A 275 11.40 17.04 6.35
C LEU A 275 12.10 15.74 5.90
N ILE A 276 12.11 14.74 6.77
CA ILE A 276 12.57 13.37 6.45
C ILE A 276 11.67 12.78 5.36
N ASN A 277 10.36 12.89 5.53
CA ASN A 277 9.37 12.37 4.60
C ASN A 277 9.43 13.06 3.22
N ILE A 278 9.68 14.37 3.18
CA ILE A 278 9.87 15.11 1.91
C ILE A 278 11.05 14.52 1.13
N ASN A 279 12.19 14.31 1.78
CA ASN A 279 13.36 13.81 1.09
C ASN A 279 13.19 12.37 0.60
N ALA A 280 12.50 11.52 1.38
CA ALA A 280 12.10 10.18 0.95
C ALA A 280 11.25 10.23 -0.33
N ALA A 281 10.16 11.02 -0.31
CA ALA A 281 9.27 11.18 -1.45
C ALA A 281 10.00 11.72 -2.70
N ARG A 282 10.90 12.69 -2.51
CA ARG A 282 11.74 13.24 -3.60
C ARG A 282 12.60 12.18 -4.27
N LEU A 283 13.27 11.36 -3.46
CA LEU A 283 14.12 10.29 -3.99
C LEU A 283 13.32 9.26 -4.79
N VAL A 284 12.12 8.92 -4.35
CA VAL A 284 11.20 8.05 -5.12
C VAL A 284 10.81 8.72 -6.44
N CYS A 285 10.34 9.97 -6.39
CA CYS A 285 9.95 10.72 -7.59
C CYS A 285 11.08 10.79 -8.61
N ARG A 286 12.33 10.98 -8.15
CA ARG A 286 13.51 10.93 -9.01
C ARG A 286 13.70 9.57 -9.68
N GLN A 287 13.46 8.45 -8.96
CA GLN A 287 13.52 7.11 -9.55
C GLN A 287 12.40 6.86 -10.58
N LEU A 288 11.27 7.56 -10.43
CA LEU A 288 10.14 7.53 -11.36
C LEU A 288 10.30 8.51 -12.53
N GLY A 289 11.44 9.23 -12.62
CA GLY A 289 11.75 10.15 -13.72
C GLY A 289 11.23 11.57 -13.52
N ILE A 290 10.69 11.92 -12.35
CA ILE A 290 10.28 13.30 -12.03
C ILE A 290 11.51 14.10 -11.63
N LYS A 291 11.68 15.28 -12.23
CA LYS A 291 12.78 16.19 -11.88
C LYS A 291 12.57 16.80 -10.49
N ASP A 292 13.66 17.00 -9.76
CA ASP A 292 13.59 17.56 -8.40
C ASP A 292 12.83 18.90 -8.35
N ALA A 293 13.03 19.79 -9.32
CA ALA A 293 12.32 21.07 -9.36
C ALA A 293 10.79 20.92 -9.48
N ASP A 294 10.34 19.98 -10.33
CA ASP A 294 8.92 19.68 -10.49
C ASP A 294 8.31 19.05 -9.22
N PHE A 295 9.10 18.18 -8.55
CA PHE A 295 8.73 17.63 -7.26
C PHE A 295 8.57 18.73 -6.20
N TYR A 296 9.55 19.61 -6.05
CA TYR A 296 9.49 20.69 -5.06
C TYR A 296 8.30 21.61 -5.26
N GLN A 297 7.99 21.95 -6.51
CA GLN A 297 6.80 22.74 -6.81
C GLN A 297 5.50 22.00 -6.43
N ALA A 298 5.41 20.71 -6.75
CA ALA A 298 4.23 19.90 -6.41
C ALA A 298 4.03 19.80 -4.89
N VAL A 299 5.12 19.55 -4.14
CA VAL A 299 5.04 19.41 -2.67
C VAL A 299 4.77 20.76 -1.99
N SER A 300 5.34 21.86 -2.47
CA SER A 300 5.02 23.20 -1.99
C SER A 300 3.52 23.48 -2.10
N GLU A 301 2.94 23.31 -3.28
CA GLU A 301 1.50 23.50 -3.51
C GLU A 301 0.65 22.56 -2.63
N PHE A 302 1.02 21.28 -2.56
CA PHE A 302 0.34 20.29 -1.75
C PHE A 302 0.34 20.67 -0.26
N THR A 303 1.49 21.03 0.31
CA THR A 303 1.59 21.34 1.74
C THR A 303 0.85 22.62 2.13
N LEU A 304 0.84 23.60 1.25
CA LEU A 304 0.11 24.86 1.47
C LEU A 304 -1.41 24.69 1.36
N ALA A 305 -1.86 23.73 0.55
CA ALA A 305 -3.27 23.41 0.36
C ALA A 305 -3.86 22.50 1.48
N LEU A 306 -3.02 21.85 2.30
CA LEU A 306 -3.52 21.05 3.43
C LEU A 306 -4.24 21.96 4.44
N SER A 307 -5.54 21.77 4.58
CA SER A 307 -6.30 22.32 5.72
C SER A 307 -5.89 21.56 6.99
N LEU A 308 -5.52 22.30 8.02
CA LEU A 308 -5.28 21.78 9.37
C LEU A 308 -6.62 21.57 10.09
#